data_8dffc8fbe0e485aca31a7f1c5f7c75b2
#
_entry.id   8dffc8fbe0e485aca31a7f1c5f7c75b2
#
_cell.length_a   1.000
_cell.length_b   1.000
_cell.length_c   1.000
_cell.angle_alpha   90.00
_cell.angle_beta   90.00
_cell.angle_gamma   90.00
#
_symmetry.space_group_name_H-M   'P 1'
#
loop_
_entity.id
_entity.type
_entity.pdbx_description
1 polymer ?
#
loop_
_entity_poly.entity_id
_entity_poly.type
_entity_poly.pdbx_seq_one_letter_code
_entity_poly.pdbx_strand_id
1 'polypeptide(L)'
;ITVPSAKLGTPFNEEVEHLQRLVALAHKEGVQVNIRNQSDCLAADPDTITVLCDNVDNLGLAFDPSVYVCGSEVGKDPEKLIKYIRHLYLRDSSPDNYQVRVGQGTVDYGQLVHTLNKMQYRRAMSVDIVPQEGIEHSAEMRKMRLLLESLL
;
A
#
# COMPACT_ATOMS: atom_id res chain seq x y z
N ILE A 1 10.41 7.75 -1.38
CA ILE A 1 9.17 8.55 -1.52
C ILE A 1 8.04 7.69 -2.05
N THR A 2 6.80 8.07 -1.73
CA THR A 2 5.59 7.44 -2.27
C THR A 2 4.85 8.45 -3.14
N VAL A 3 4.41 7.99 -4.30
CA VAL A 3 3.65 8.79 -5.27
C VAL A 3 2.37 8.03 -5.68
N PRO A 4 1.27 8.71 -6.00
CA PRO A 4 0.15 8.05 -6.65
C PRO A 4 0.56 7.65 -8.08
N SER A 5 -0.07 6.62 -8.65
CA SER A 5 -0.05 6.43 -10.09
C SER A 5 -1.07 7.33 -10.78
N ALA A 6 -1.00 7.39 -12.09
CA ALA A 6 -1.99 8.12 -12.88
C ALA A 6 -3.42 7.57 -12.64
N LYS A 7 -4.41 8.41 -12.89
CA LYS A 7 -5.82 8.04 -12.75
C LYS A 7 -6.25 7.04 -13.81
N LEU A 8 -7.30 6.29 -13.50
CA LEU A 8 -7.94 5.42 -14.48
C LEU A 8 -8.33 6.21 -15.74
N GLY A 9 -8.07 5.61 -16.91
CA GLY A 9 -8.27 6.27 -18.20
C GLY A 9 -7.01 6.92 -18.79
N THR A 10 -5.94 7.09 -18.02
CA THR A 10 -4.64 7.50 -18.55
C THR A 10 -4.05 6.35 -19.39
N PRO A 11 -3.50 6.62 -20.58
CA PRO A 11 -2.83 5.61 -21.37
C PRO A 11 -1.68 4.96 -20.60
N PHE A 12 -1.68 3.63 -20.55
CA PHE A 12 -0.72 2.87 -19.76
C PHE A 12 0.75 3.21 -20.08
N ASN A 13 1.08 3.34 -21.37
CA ASN A 13 2.45 3.65 -21.81
C ASN A 13 2.92 5.04 -21.35
N GLU A 14 2.01 6.01 -21.26
CA GLU A 14 2.32 7.36 -20.74
C GLU A 14 2.72 7.28 -19.26
N GLU A 15 2.01 6.47 -18.49
CA GLU A 15 2.35 6.26 -17.08
C GLU A 15 3.69 5.53 -16.92
N VAL A 16 3.95 4.50 -17.71
CA VAL A 16 5.26 3.81 -17.70
C VAL A 16 6.40 4.79 -17.98
N GLU A 17 6.30 5.61 -19.03
CA GLU A 17 7.31 6.62 -19.36
C GLU A 17 7.47 7.67 -18.26
N HIS A 18 6.36 8.10 -17.65
CA HIS A 18 6.37 9.04 -16.53
C HIS A 18 7.13 8.46 -15.33
N LEU A 19 6.78 7.24 -14.92
CA LEU A 19 7.42 6.56 -13.80
C LEU A 19 8.89 6.26 -14.06
N GLN A 20 9.26 5.86 -15.29
CA GLN A 20 10.67 5.66 -15.69
C GLN A 20 11.48 6.94 -15.51
N ARG A 21 10.96 8.09 -15.98
CA ARG A 21 11.63 9.41 -15.80
C ARG A 21 11.77 9.77 -14.32
N LEU A 22 10.70 9.57 -13.54
CA LEU A 22 10.70 9.88 -12.10
C LEU A 22 11.70 9.02 -11.34
N VAL A 23 11.70 7.70 -11.58
CA VAL A 23 12.64 6.77 -10.94
C VAL A 23 14.09 7.09 -11.34
N ALA A 24 14.34 7.40 -12.62
CA ALA A 24 15.68 7.76 -13.09
C ALA A 24 16.22 9.04 -12.41
N LEU A 25 15.37 10.03 -12.17
CA LEU A 25 15.74 11.25 -11.44
C LEU A 25 16.01 10.94 -9.97
N ALA A 26 15.09 10.24 -9.30
CA ALA A 26 15.21 9.90 -7.88
C ALA A 26 16.42 9.01 -7.60
N HIS A 27 16.75 8.08 -8.50
CA HIS A 27 17.89 7.17 -8.36
C HIS A 27 19.23 7.91 -8.29
N LYS A 28 19.38 9.03 -9.02
CA LYS A 28 20.58 9.87 -8.96
C LYS A 28 20.83 10.46 -7.57
N GLU A 29 19.76 10.66 -6.82
CA GLU A 29 19.78 11.19 -5.46
C GLU A 29 19.71 10.07 -4.37
N GLY A 30 19.82 8.80 -4.79
CA GLY A 30 19.70 7.66 -3.88
C GLY A 30 18.31 7.46 -3.29
N VAL A 31 17.26 8.00 -3.92
CA VAL A 31 15.90 7.96 -3.42
C VAL A 31 15.11 6.84 -4.07
N GLN A 32 14.49 5.98 -3.26
CA GLN A 32 13.57 4.95 -3.71
C GLN A 32 12.19 5.56 -4.02
N VAL A 33 11.66 5.28 -5.20
CA VAL A 33 10.29 5.64 -5.60
C VAL A 33 9.37 4.43 -5.43
N ASN A 34 8.22 4.64 -4.79
CA ASN A 34 7.18 3.62 -4.66
C ASN A 34 5.86 4.20 -5.16
N ILE A 35 5.13 3.47 -6.00
CA ILE A 35 3.73 3.79 -6.27
C ILE A 35 2.85 3.29 -5.14
N ARG A 36 1.80 4.04 -4.80
CA ARG A 36 0.79 3.59 -3.84
C ARG A 36 -0.36 2.93 -4.59
N ASN A 37 -0.80 1.75 -4.11
CA ASN A 37 -2.08 1.22 -4.55
C ASN A 37 -3.19 2.09 -3.96
N GLN A 38 -4.02 2.61 -4.85
CA GLN A 38 -5.07 3.57 -4.49
C GLN A 38 -6.25 3.43 -5.44
N SER A 39 -7.48 3.48 -4.90
CA SER A 39 -8.71 3.48 -5.70
C SER A 39 -8.69 4.60 -6.74
N ASP A 40 -9.38 4.41 -7.85
CA ASP A 40 -9.49 5.35 -8.97
C ASP A 40 -8.18 5.68 -9.71
N CYS A 41 -7.12 4.93 -9.43
CA CYS A 41 -5.82 5.04 -10.08
C CYS A 41 -5.45 3.75 -10.81
N LEU A 42 -4.51 3.81 -11.76
CA LEU A 42 -4.00 2.62 -12.45
C LEU A 42 -3.44 1.58 -11.48
N ALA A 43 -2.77 2.05 -10.42
CA ALA A 43 -2.24 1.20 -9.36
C ALA A 43 -3.29 0.77 -8.31
N ALA A 44 -4.57 0.66 -8.66
CA ALA A 44 -5.56 -0.03 -7.84
C ALA A 44 -5.52 -1.54 -8.11
N ASP A 45 -5.53 -1.91 -9.37
CA ASP A 45 -5.58 -3.30 -9.82
C ASP A 45 -4.23 -4.04 -9.67
N PRO A 46 -4.21 -5.23 -9.03
CA PRO A 46 -2.97 -5.98 -8.82
C PRO A 46 -2.23 -6.38 -10.10
N ASP A 47 -2.95 -6.68 -11.19
CA ASP A 47 -2.32 -7.03 -12.46
C ASP A 47 -1.61 -5.81 -13.06
N THR A 48 -2.28 -4.66 -13.02
CA THR A 48 -1.71 -3.39 -13.50
C THR A 48 -0.47 -3.00 -12.69
N ILE A 49 -0.49 -3.12 -11.37
CA ILE A 49 0.68 -2.86 -10.50
C ILE A 49 1.84 -3.78 -10.89
N THR A 50 1.57 -5.07 -11.10
CA THR A 50 2.58 -6.04 -11.51
C THR A 50 3.26 -5.60 -12.80
N VAL A 51 2.47 -5.24 -13.82
CA VAL A 51 3.00 -4.81 -15.12
C VAL A 51 3.77 -3.48 -15.00
N LEU A 52 3.31 -2.52 -14.19
CA LEU A 52 4.05 -1.27 -13.93
C LEU A 52 5.42 -1.56 -13.30
N CYS A 53 5.45 -2.36 -12.24
CA CYS A 53 6.69 -2.69 -11.54
C CYS A 53 7.65 -3.54 -12.38
N ASP A 54 7.15 -4.37 -13.29
CA ASP A 54 7.99 -5.18 -14.18
C ASP A 54 8.54 -4.37 -15.37
N ASN A 55 7.91 -3.26 -15.75
CA ASN A 55 8.34 -2.38 -16.86
C ASN A 55 9.13 -1.14 -16.41
N VAL A 56 9.18 -0.88 -15.11
CA VAL A 56 9.91 0.27 -14.55
C VAL A 56 10.93 -0.22 -13.52
N ASP A 57 12.18 -0.34 -13.96
CA ASP A 57 13.28 -0.81 -13.10
C ASP A 57 13.38 0.02 -11.82
N ASN A 58 13.55 -0.66 -10.68
CA ASN A 58 13.64 -0.04 -9.35
C ASN A 58 12.36 0.68 -8.85
N LEU A 59 11.24 0.54 -9.53
CA LEU A 59 9.96 0.96 -8.97
C LEU A 59 9.54 -0.01 -7.85
N GLY A 60 9.10 0.54 -6.73
CA GLY A 60 8.54 -0.23 -5.63
C GLY A 60 7.04 0.00 -5.44
N LEU A 61 6.46 -0.77 -4.54
CA LEU A 61 5.08 -0.62 -4.10
C LEU A 61 5.03 -0.14 -2.64
N ALA A 62 4.28 0.91 -2.40
CA ALA A 62 3.81 1.32 -1.09
C ALA A 62 2.41 0.73 -0.90
N PHE A 63 2.32 -0.40 -0.24
CA PHE A 63 1.14 -1.24 -0.18
C PHE A 63 0.19 -0.83 0.93
N ASP A 64 -1.08 -0.68 0.59
CA ASP A 64 -2.20 -0.45 1.52
C ASP A 64 -3.21 -1.60 1.35
N PRO A 65 -3.30 -2.54 2.30
CA PRO A 65 -4.20 -3.70 2.19
C PRO A 65 -5.69 -3.30 2.18
N SER A 66 -6.02 -2.11 2.69
CA SER A 66 -7.40 -1.62 2.78
C SER A 66 -8.09 -1.50 1.44
N VAL A 67 -7.32 -1.27 0.36
CA VAL A 67 -7.85 -1.19 -1.02
C VAL A 67 -8.50 -2.51 -1.47
N TYR A 68 -8.06 -3.63 -0.91
CA TYR A 68 -8.58 -4.97 -1.23
C TYR A 68 -9.63 -5.47 -0.23
N VAL A 69 -9.89 -4.70 0.81
CA VAL A 69 -10.94 -4.95 1.80
C VAL A 69 -12.19 -4.10 1.52
N CYS A 70 -12.00 -2.86 1.07
CA CYS A 70 -13.07 -1.91 0.81
C CYS A 70 -12.92 -1.28 -0.58
N GLY A 71 -13.99 -1.17 -1.34
CA GLY A 71 -14.01 -0.51 -2.65
C GLY A 71 -14.08 -1.48 -3.85
N SER A 72 -13.67 -1.01 -5.02
CA SER A 72 -13.80 -1.73 -6.30
C SER A 72 -12.89 -2.95 -6.43
N GLU A 73 -11.82 -3.02 -5.66
CA GLU A 73 -10.79 -4.06 -5.74
C GLU A 73 -11.00 -5.21 -4.75
N VAL A 74 -12.11 -5.19 -4.00
CA VAL A 74 -12.45 -6.23 -3.03
C VAL A 74 -12.49 -7.61 -3.70
N GLY A 75 -11.84 -8.58 -3.05
CA GLY A 75 -11.77 -9.97 -3.51
C GLY A 75 -10.70 -10.24 -4.57
N LYS A 76 -9.95 -9.24 -5.03
CA LYS A 76 -8.75 -9.47 -5.82
C LYS A 76 -7.61 -9.93 -4.92
N ASP A 77 -6.83 -10.91 -5.42
CA ASP A 77 -5.69 -11.44 -4.69
C ASP A 77 -4.44 -10.56 -4.85
N PRO A 78 -3.96 -9.92 -3.77
CA PRO A 78 -2.76 -9.11 -3.80
C PRO A 78 -1.46 -9.92 -3.59
N GLU A 79 -1.50 -11.24 -3.46
CA GLU A 79 -0.32 -12.04 -3.09
C GLU A 79 0.85 -11.82 -4.06
N LYS A 80 0.56 -11.71 -5.36
CA LYS A 80 1.58 -11.42 -6.39
C LYS A 80 2.33 -10.09 -6.21
N LEU A 81 1.75 -9.16 -5.44
CA LEU A 81 2.34 -7.84 -5.19
C LEU A 81 3.44 -7.86 -4.12
N ILE A 82 3.49 -8.90 -3.30
CA ILE A 82 4.36 -8.96 -2.11
C ILE A 82 5.83 -8.72 -2.45
N LYS A 83 6.31 -9.25 -3.57
CA LYS A 83 7.70 -9.09 -4.05
C LYS A 83 8.10 -7.63 -4.35
N TYR A 84 7.12 -6.77 -4.64
CA TYR A 84 7.34 -5.36 -4.95
C TYR A 84 7.23 -4.44 -3.74
N ILE A 85 6.70 -4.94 -2.61
CA ILE A 85 6.47 -4.11 -1.42
C ILE A 85 7.79 -3.55 -0.91
N ARG A 86 7.87 -2.22 -0.83
CA ARG A 86 8.99 -1.46 -0.27
C ARG A 86 8.57 -0.59 0.90
N HIS A 87 7.27 -0.38 1.07
CA HIS A 87 6.65 0.33 2.18
C HIS A 87 5.24 -0.20 2.44
N LEU A 88 4.76 -0.10 3.68
CA LEU A 88 3.41 -0.48 4.07
C LEU A 88 2.69 0.70 4.70
N TYR A 89 1.45 0.90 4.28
CA TYR A 89 0.48 1.76 4.93
C TYR A 89 -0.57 0.89 5.61
N LEU A 90 -0.82 1.15 6.88
CA LEU A 90 -1.65 0.30 7.71
C LEU A 90 -2.76 1.12 8.36
N ARG A 91 -3.99 0.72 8.09
CA ARG A 91 -5.21 1.17 8.73
C ARG A 91 -6.16 -0.01 8.84
N ASP A 92 -7.06 -0.01 9.79
CA ASP A 92 -8.09 -1.03 9.84
C ASP A 92 -9.29 -0.63 8.98
N SER A 93 -9.85 -1.59 8.25
CA SER A 93 -10.88 -1.39 7.24
C SER A 93 -11.90 -2.51 7.29
N SER A 94 -13.13 -2.22 6.91
CA SER A 94 -14.19 -3.20 6.69
C SER A 94 -14.70 -3.11 5.25
N PRO A 95 -15.49 -4.07 4.77
CA PRO A 95 -16.06 -4.00 3.43
C PRO A 95 -16.85 -2.71 3.14
N ASP A 96 -17.49 -2.15 4.16
CA ASP A 96 -18.33 -0.97 4.03
C ASP A 96 -17.60 0.36 4.33
N ASN A 97 -16.44 0.30 5.00
CA ASN A 97 -15.72 1.49 5.44
C ASN A 97 -14.22 1.35 5.27
N TYR A 98 -13.66 2.29 4.52
CA TYR A 98 -12.22 2.33 4.22
C TYR A 98 -11.35 2.53 5.47
N GLN A 99 -11.89 3.14 6.52
CA GLN A 99 -11.26 3.21 7.83
C GLN A 99 -12.27 2.97 8.93
N VAL A 100 -11.97 2.01 9.79
CA VAL A 100 -12.70 1.75 11.04
C VAL A 100 -11.76 1.86 12.23
N ARG A 101 -12.29 1.76 13.44
CA ARG A 101 -11.46 1.71 14.66
C ARG A 101 -10.59 0.46 14.66
N VAL A 102 -9.37 0.60 15.11
CA VAL A 102 -8.41 -0.50 15.20
C VAL A 102 -8.99 -1.68 16.00
N GLY A 103 -8.97 -2.85 15.37
CA GLY A 103 -9.55 -4.09 15.90
C GLY A 103 -11.02 -4.31 15.57
N GLN A 104 -11.65 -3.43 14.78
CA GLN A 104 -13.02 -3.58 14.33
C GLN A 104 -13.16 -3.86 12.83
N GLY A 105 -12.02 -3.92 12.13
CA GLY A 105 -11.97 -4.23 10.72
C GLY A 105 -11.77 -5.71 10.43
N THR A 106 -11.56 -5.99 9.14
CA THR A 106 -11.37 -7.34 8.61
C THR A 106 -10.03 -7.53 7.91
N VAL A 107 -9.11 -6.56 8.04
CA VAL A 107 -7.74 -6.71 7.52
C VAL A 107 -7.00 -7.78 8.31
N ASP A 108 -6.56 -8.84 7.64
CA ASP A 108 -5.79 -9.92 8.27
C ASP A 108 -4.31 -9.52 8.43
N TYR A 109 -4.03 -8.78 9.50
CA TYR A 109 -2.66 -8.37 9.85
C TYR A 109 -1.78 -9.56 10.21
N GLY A 110 -2.35 -10.63 10.79
CA GLY A 110 -1.60 -11.83 11.13
C GLY A 110 -1.00 -12.49 9.90
N GLN A 111 -1.83 -12.72 8.88
CA GLN A 111 -1.40 -13.27 7.60
C GLN A 111 -0.44 -12.34 6.87
N LEU A 112 -0.70 -11.04 6.87
CA LEU A 112 0.17 -10.05 6.24
C LEU A 112 1.57 -10.07 6.85
N VAL A 113 1.68 -9.93 8.18
CA VAL A 113 2.97 -9.94 8.90
C VAL A 113 3.69 -11.26 8.74
N HIS A 114 2.97 -12.40 8.82
CA HIS A 114 3.55 -13.73 8.58
C HIS A 114 4.18 -13.82 7.20
N THR A 115 3.48 -13.36 6.16
CA THR A 115 3.97 -13.39 4.77
C THR A 115 5.19 -12.49 4.60
N LEU A 116 5.17 -11.28 5.16
CA LEU A 116 6.30 -10.35 5.13
C LEU A 116 7.53 -10.91 5.85
N ASN A 117 7.35 -11.58 6.98
CA ASN A 117 8.43 -12.24 7.71
C ASN A 117 9.07 -13.38 6.90
N LYS A 118 8.27 -14.20 6.20
CA LYS A 118 8.79 -15.22 5.26
C LYS A 118 9.67 -14.61 4.16
N MET A 119 9.32 -13.43 3.69
CA MET A 119 10.09 -12.71 2.67
C MET A 119 11.25 -11.87 3.24
N GLN A 120 11.50 -11.98 4.53
CA GLN A 120 12.53 -11.20 5.22
C GLN A 120 12.37 -9.68 5.03
N TYR A 121 11.13 -9.20 5.00
CA TYR A 121 10.86 -7.78 4.93
C TYR A 121 11.49 -7.04 6.11
N ARG A 122 12.32 -6.04 5.85
CA ARG A 122 13.06 -5.27 6.88
C ARG A 122 12.88 -3.75 6.69
N ARG A 123 11.80 -3.34 6.03
CA ARG A 123 11.53 -1.93 5.73
C ARG A 123 10.47 -1.38 6.67
N ALA A 124 10.22 -0.06 6.59
CA ALA A 124 9.27 0.62 7.45
C ALA A 124 7.81 0.26 7.14
N MET A 125 7.00 0.29 8.19
CA MET A 125 5.55 0.27 8.15
C MET A 125 5.03 1.57 8.75
N SER A 126 4.05 2.20 8.14
CA SER A 126 3.44 3.43 8.61
C SER A 126 1.99 3.19 9.01
N VAL A 127 1.60 3.65 10.18
CA VAL A 127 0.20 3.76 10.55
C VAL A 127 -0.39 4.97 9.82
N ASP A 128 -1.34 4.72 8.92
CA ASP A 128 -1.94 5.73 8.03
C ASP A 128 -3.44 5.84 8.31
N ILE A 129 -3.78 6.41 9.45
CA ILE A 129 -5.16 6.66 9.88
C ILE A 129 -5.45 8.15 9.97
N VAL A 130 -6.63 8.55 9.53
CA VAL A 130 -7.12 9.92 9.63
C VAL A 130 -7.93 10.11 10.92
N PRO A 131 -7.93 11.32 11.51
CA PRO A 131 -8.78 11.62 12.66
C PRO A 131 -10.26 11.35 12.37
N GLN A 132 -10.96 10.78 13.34
CA GLN A 132 -12.40 10.52 13.28
C GLN A 132 -13.09 11.25 14.42
N GLU A 133 -14.30 11.75 14.16
CA GLU A 133 -15.09 12.47 15.16
C GLU A 133 -15.36 11.59 16.38
N GLY A 134 -15.19 12.15 17.56
CA GLY A 134 -15.41 11.45 18.83
C GLY A 134 -14.38 10.38 19.20
N ILE A 135 -13.29 10.25 18.41
CA ILE A 135 -12.23 9.26 18.64
C ILE A 135 -10.92 10.00 18.93
N GLU A 136 -10.27 9.61 20.01
CA GLU A 136 -8.94 10.15 20.36
C GLU A 136 -7.90 9.54 19.41
N HIS A 137 -7.40 10.38 18.48
CA HIS A 137 -6.56 9.95 17.35
C HIS A 137 -5.24 9.29 17.80
N SER A 138 -4.58 9.85 18.79
CA SER A 138 -3.30 9.32 19.27
C SER A 138 -3.46 7.96 19.98
N ALA A 139 -4.62 7.69 20.57
CA ALA A 139 -4.95 6.39 21.14
C ALA A 139 -5.15 5.34 20.03
N GLU A 140 -5.80 5.68 18.92
CA GLU A 140 -5.96 4.76 17.77
C GLU A 140 -4.60 4.48 17.10
N MET A 141 -3.75 5.50 16.93
CA MET A 141 -2.38 5.33 16.44
C MET A 141 -1.58 4.37 17.33
N ARG A 142 -1.69 4.54 18.64
CA ARG A 142 -1.03 3.66 19.63
C ARG A 142 -1.55 2.23 19.57
N LYS A 143 -2.86 2.04 19.43
CA LYS A 143 -3.46 0.69 19.29
C LYS A 143 -2.93 -0.03 18.08
N MET A 144 -2.90 0.64 16.90
CA MET A 144 -2.38 0.04 15.69
C MET A 144 -0.92 -0.36 15.86
N ARG A 145 -0.10 0.51 16.45
CA ARG A 145 1.31 0.19 16.72
C ARG A 145 1.44 -1.04 17.63
N LEU A 146 0.70 -1.09 18.75
CA LEU A 146 0.76 -2.21 19.68
C LEU A 146 0.27 -3.52 19.04
N LEU A 147 -0.77 -3.46 18.20
CA LEU A 147 -1.24 -4.62 17.43
C LEU A 147 -0.11 -5.16 16.55
N LEU A 148 0.54 -4.30 15.79
CA LEU A 148 1.63 -4.71 14.88
C LEU A 148 2.86 -5.22 15.66
N GLU A 149 3.25 -4.54 16.74
CA GLU A 149 4.35 -4.99 17.61
C GLU A 149 4.09 -6.36 18.23
N SER A 150 2.82 -6.73 18.47
CA SER A 150 2.45 -8.05 18.98
C SER A 150 2.52 -9.18 17.94
N LEU A 151 2.61 -8.84 16.64
CA LEU A 151 2.66 -9.78 15.52
C LEU A 151 4.09 -9.98 14.97
N LEU A 152 5.02 -9.10 15.32
CA LEU A 152 6.42 -9.14 14.89
C LEU A 152 7.26 -10.07 15.78
#